data_42ca35b9d76e801ca80bcc62b4e9373f
#
_entry.id   42ca35b9d76e801ca80bcc62b4e9373f
#
_cell.length_a   1.000
_cell.length_b   1.000
_cell.length_c   1.000
_cell.angle_alpha   90.00
_cell.angle_beta   90.00
_cell.angle_gamma   90.00
#
_symmetry.space_group_name_H-M   'P 1'
#
loop_
_entity.id
_entity.type
_entity.pdbx_description
1 polymer ?
#
loop_
_entity_poly.entity_id
_entity_poly.type
_entity_poly.pdbx_seq_one_letter_code
_entity_poly.pdbx_strand_id
1 'polypeptide(L)'
;SDLMSGPIHSKGVLILQALIANRFAKRSPLSLSASIVFEQSYGGVDGDSASSTEYYCMLSAIANLPIKQSLAVTGSINQFGEIQPIGGVNEKIEGFFEVCKYNGLTGKQGVIIPRTNVVNLMLREDVLEAVENGQFSIYAIDDVDDGIELLTGIPAGKADKRGRFPKGTVNYMVQQSLEEYYRDYVKFAKETHGAV
;
A
#
# COMPACT_ATOMS: atom_id res chain seq x y z
N SER A 1 -19.14 11.79 8.22
CA SER A 1 -17.82 12.06 7.61
C SER A 1 -17.57 11.37 6.26
N ASP A 2 -18.55 10.69 5.67
CA ASP A 2 -18.34 9.86 4.47
C ASP A 2 -18.92 10.47 3.19
N LEU A 3 -19.02 11.79 3.13
CA LEU A 3 -19.64 12.50 1.99
C LEU A 3 -18.74 12.55 0.73
N MET A 4 -17.48 12.10 0.79
CA MET A 4 -16.52 12.16 -0.32
C MET A 4 -16.12 10.80 -0.88
N SER A 5 -16.53 9.68 -0.27
CA SER A 5 -16.21 8.34 -0.74
C SER A 5 -17.43 7.63 -1.31
N GLY A 6 -17.30 7.06 -2.52
CA GLY A 6 -18.32 6.23 -3.13
C GLY A 6 -18.36 4.81 -2.51
N PRO A 7 -19.40 4.02 -2.84
CA PRO A 7 -19.62 2.69 -2.24
C PRO A 7 -18.51 1.69 -2.56
N ILE A 8 -17.85 1.79 -3.72
CA ILE A 8 -16.74 0.89 -4.11
C ILE A 8 -15.51 1.23 -3.30
N HIS A 9 -15.24 2.50 -3.04
CA HIS A 9 -14.15 2.92 -2.16
C HIS A 9 -14.37 2.45 -0.71
N SER A 10 -15.58 2.58 -0.19
CA SER A 10 -15.94 2.11 1.16
C SER A 10 -15.74 0.59 1.30
N LYS A 11 -16.06 -0.19 0.27
CA LYS A 11 -15.74 -1.61 0.21
C LYS A 11 -14.22 -1.87 0.28
N GLY A 12 -13.42 -1.08 -0.44
CA GLY A 12 -11.96 -1.15 -0.41
C GLY A 12 -11.40 -0.94 1.00
N VAL A 13 -11.93 0.02 1.75
CA VAL A 13 -11.55 0.27 3.15
C VAL A 13 -11.85 -0.93 4.06
N LEU A 14 -13.00 -1.58 3.90
CA LEU A 14 -13.34 -2.78 4.66
C LEU A 14 -12.40 -3.95 4.35
N ILE A 15 -12.03 -4.13 3.09
CA ILE A 15 -11.06 -5.15 2.67
C ILE A 15 -9.69 -4.85 3.28
N LEU A 16 -9.25 -3.59 3.28
CA LEU A 16 -8.01 -3.15 3.90
C LEU A 16 -7.97 -3.49 5.39
N GLN A 17 -9.04 -3.18 6.12
CA GLN A 17 -9.17 -3.53 7.53
C GLN A 17 -9.09 -5.04 7.76
N ALA A 18 -9.78 -5.83 6.93
CA ALA A 18 -9.75 -7.29 7.01
C ALA A 18 -8.34 -7.85 6.75
N LEU A 19 -7.61 -7.31 5.78
CA LEU A 19 -6.24 -7.72 5.49
C LEU A 19 -5.29 -7.43 6.67
N ILE A 20 -5.35 -6.22 7.22
CA ILE A 20 -4.51 -5.84 8.38
C ILE A 20 -4.81 -6.73 9.58
N ALA A 21 -6.09 -6.95 9.89
CA ALA A 21 -6.50 -7.84 10.98
C ALA A 21 -6.02 -9.27 10.75
N ASN A 22 -6.19 -9.81 9.55
CA ASN A 22 -5.76 -11.18 9.22
C ASN A 22 -4.25 -11.37 9.34
N ARG A 23 -3.45 -10.37 8.95
CA ARG A 23 -1.99 -10.45 9.00
C ARG A 23 -1.41 -10.21 10.39
N PHE A 24 -1.94 -9.26 11.14
CA PHE A 24 -1.29 -8.71 12.33
C PHE A 24 -2.04 -8.92 13.65
N ALA A 25 -3.32 -9.31 13.62
CA ALA A 25 -4.12 -9.52 14.83
C ALA A 25 -4.11 -10.96 15.37
N LYS A 26 -3.20 -11.82 14.92
CA LYS A 26 -3.13 -13.22 15.36
C LYS A 26 -2.61 -13.38 16.79
N ARG A 27 -1.84 -12.41 17.28
CA ARG A 27 -1.17 -12.45 18.59
C ARG A 27 -1.78 -11.51 19.60
N SER A 28 -2.30 -10.39 19.15
CA SER A 28 -2.98 -9.39 19.98
C SER A 28 -4.04 -8.66 19.17
N PRO A 29 -5.11 -8.17 19.81
CA PRO A 29 -6.10 -7.33 19.14
C PRO A 29 -5.46 -6.09 18.51
N LEU A 30 -6.05 -5.59 17.43
CA LEU A 30 -5.66 -4.30 16.86
C LEU A 30 -6.15 -3.16 17.76
N SER A 31 -5.23 -2.27 18.16
CA SER A 31 -5.51 -1.00 18.82
C SER A 31 -5.02 0.13 17.92
N LEU A 32 -5.71 0.31 16.79
CA LEU A 32 -5.35 1.25 15.74
C LEU A 32 -6.55 2.06 15.31
N SER A 33 -6.38 3.39 15.27
CA SER A 33 -7.26 4.29 14.54
C SER A 33 -6.43 5.03 13.52
N ALA A 34 -6.90 5.07 12.28
CA ALA A 34 -6.18 5.71 11.19
C ALA A 34 -7.15 6.51 10.31
N SER A 35 -6.64 7.58 9.72
CA SER A 35 -7.31 8.32 8.66
C SER A 35 -6.38 8.48 7.47
N ILE A 36 -6.95 8.41 6.28
CA ILE A 36 -6.24 8.59 5.03
C ILE A 36 -6.75 9.84 4.34
N VAL A 37 -5.82 10.68 3.88
CA VAL A 37 -6.13 11.89 3.14
C VAL A 37 -5.55 11.77 1.74
N PHE A 38 -6.37 12.07 0.73
CA PHE A 38 -5.92 12.19 -0.65
C PHE A 38 -5.54 13.65 -0.92
N GLU A 39 -4.27 13.89 -1.15
CA GLU A 39 -3.78 15.20 -1.54
C GLU A 39 -4.39 15.62 -2.89
N GLN A 40 -4.73 16.89 -3.04
CA GLN A 40 -5.26 17.45 -4.28
C GLN A 40 -6.49 16.73 -4.84
N SER A 41 -7.37 16.23 -3.97
CA SER A 41 -8.66 15.70 -4.39
C SER A 41 -9.70 16.82 -4.48
N TYR A 42 -10.20 17.06 -5.68
CA TYR A 42 -11.19 18.11 -5.97
C TYR A 42 -12.62 17.59 -6.19
N GLY A 43 -12.83 16.31 -6.00
CA GLY A 43 -14.11 15.62 -6.17
C GLY A 43 -14.24 14.44 -5.21
N GLY A 44 -15.32 13.70 -5.34
CA GLY A 44 -15.51 12.45 -4.61
C GLY A 44 -14.49 11.39 -5.06
N VAL A 45 -14.11 10.51 -4.14
CA VAL A 45 -13.29 9.33 -4.43
C VAL A 45 -14.19 8.12 -4.54
N ASP A 46 -14.13 7.41 -5.65
CA ASP A 46 -14.78 6.11 -5.80
C ASP A 46 -13.86 5.13 -6.54
N GLY A 47 -14.11 3.84 -6.36
CA GLY A 47 -13.25 2.78 -6.86
C GLY A 47 -12.28 2.25 -5.81
N ASP A 48 -11.72 1.09 -6.09
CA ASP A 48 -10.80 0.37 -5.19
C ASP A 48 -9.39 0.21 -5.76
N SER A 49 -9.11 0.82 -6.92
CA SER A 49 -7.81 0.70 -7.60
C SER A 49 -6.64 1.34 -6.86
N ALA A 50 -6.90 2.12 -5.81
CA ALA A 50 -5.91 2.71 -4.92
C ALA A 50 -5.75 1.92 -3.60
N SER A 51 -6.47 0.84 -3.39
CA SER A 51 -6.46 0.13 -2.08
C SER A 51 -5.10 -0.45 -1.71
N SER A 52 -4.29 -0.88 -2.68
CA SER A 52 -2.90 -1.27 -2.41
C SER A 52 -2.05 -0.09 -1.94
N THR A 53 -2.22 1.08 -2.54
CA THR A 53 -1.53 2.31 -2.14
C THR A 53 -1.89 2.71 -0.71
N GLU A 54 -3.16 2.65 -0.36
CA GLU A 54 -3.65 2.90 0.99
C GLU A 54 -3.02 1.94 2.00
N TYR A 55 -2.94 0.65 1.66
CA TYR A 55 -2.25 -0.36 2.47
C TYR A 55 -0.78 0.01 2.71
N TYR A 56 -0.04 0.37 1.68
CA TYR A 56 1.37 0.74 1.80
C TYR A 56 1.57 2.01 2.63
N CYS A 57 0.71 3.01 2.46
CA CYS A 57 0.73 4.21 3.30
C CYS A 57 0.52 3.88 4.78
N MET A 58 -0.41 2.97 5.08
CA MET A 58 -0.65 2.54 6.46
C MET A 58 0.54 1.80 7.04
N LEU A 59 1.13 0.85 6.32
CA LEU A 59 2.33 0.14 6.78
C LEU A 59 3.50 1.10 7.04
N SER A 60 3.72 2.03 6.12
CA SER A 60 4.74 3.08 6.25
C SER A 60 4.55 3.90 7.53
N ALA A 61 3.32 4.35 7.78
CA ALA A 61 2.99 5.14 8.97
C ALA A 61 3.15 4.32 10.27
N ILE A 62 2.63 3.10 10.31
CA ILE A 62 2.69 2.23 11.50
C ILE A 62 4.13 1.87 11.86
N ALA A 63 4.95 1.50 10.88
CA ALA A 63 6.33 1.08 11.08
C ALA A 63 7.34 2.24 11.05
N ASN A 64 6.87 3.46 10.76
CA ASN A 64 7.73 4.63 10.55
C ASN A 64 8.84 4.38 9.52
N LEU A 65 8.46 3.79 8.39
CA LEU A 65 9.35 3.47 7.28
C LEU A 65 9.06 4.38 6.09
N PRO A 66 10.06 5.11 5.58
CA PRO A 66 9.88 5.88 4.37
C PRO A 66 9.69 4.97 3.16
N ILE A 67 8.84 5.39 2.22
CA ILE A 67 8.64 4.73 0.94
C ILE A 67 9.19 5.58 -0.20
N LYS A 68 9.67 4.94 -1.25
CA LYS A 68 10.25 5.60 -2.42
C LYS A 68 9.21 6.48 -3.12
N GLN A 69 9.48 7.77 -3.22
CA GLN A 69 8.59 8.74 -3.85
C GLN A 69 8.70 8.74 -5.39
N SER A 70 9.67 8.03 -5.94
CA SER A 70 9.86 7.88 -7.39
C SER A 70 8.95 6.82 -8.02
N LEU A 71 8.24 6.05 -7.22
CA LEU A 71 7.35 4.98 -7.70
C LEU A 71 5.89 5.35 -7.46
N ALA A 72 5.09 5.26 -8.52
CA ALA A 72 3.64 5.28 -8.43
C ALA A 72 3.11 3.85 -8.31
N VAL A 73 1.92 3.71 -7.73
CA VAL A 73 1.28 2.41 -7.50
C VAL A 73 -0.16 2.46 -7.96
N THR A 74 -0.60 1.43 -8.65
CA THR A 74 -2.02 1.15 -8.88
C THR A 74 -2.28 -0.34 -8.70
N GLY A 75 -3.40 -0.68 -8.12
CA GLY A 75 -3.80 -2.06 -7.87
C GLY A 75 -4.85 -2.14 -6.79
N SER A 76 -5.87 -2.96 -6.98
CA SER A 76 -6.79 -3.31 -5.94
C SER A 76 -6.29 -4.54 -5.18
N ILE A 77 -6.74 -4.72 -3.93
CA ILE A 77 -6.35 -5.84 -3.08
C ILE A 77 -7.57 -6.60 -2.61
N ASN A 78 -7.38 -7.89 -2.31
CA ASN A 78 -8.34 -8.67 -1.56
C ASN A 78 -7.89 -8.83 -0.09
N GLN A 79 -8.70 -9.49 0.72
CA GLN A 79 -8.44 -9.73 2.14
C GLN A 79 -7.24 -10.64 2.43
N PHE A 80 -6.69 -11.29 1.42
CA PHE A 80 -5.50 -12.14 1.53
C PHE A 80 -4.21 -11.43 1.12
N GLY A 81 -4.30 -10.22 0.58
CA GLY A 81 -3.17 -9.43 0.10
C GLY A 81 -2.80 -9.68 -1.34
N GLU A 82 -3.63 -10.41 -2.10
CA GLU A 82 -3.44 -10.60 -3.53
C GLU A 82 -3.81 -9.33 -4.29
N ILE A 83 -2.98 -8.97 -5.26
CA ILE A 83 -3.18 -7.81 -6.13
C ILE A 83 -4.12 -8.18 -7.26
N GLN A 84 -5.16 -7.38 -7.45
CA GLN A 84 -6.19 -7.58 -8.45
C GLN A 84 -6.09 -6.56 -9.59
N PRO A 85 -6.53 -6.92 -10.81
CA PRO A 85 -6.46 -6.05 -11.97
C PRO A 85 -7.32 -4.79 -11.80
N ILE A 86 -6.89 -3.73 -12.46
CA ILE A 86 -7.59 -2.44 -12.46
C ILE A 86 -7.88 -1.99 -13.90
N GLY A 87 -8.79 -1.05 -14.04
CA GLY A 87 -9.06 -0.40 -15.31
C GLY A 87 -8.13 0.77 -15.59
N GLY A 88 -7.90 1.06 -16.89
CA GLY A 88 -7.14 2.23 -17.32
C GLY A 88 -5.64 2.15 -17.00
N VAL A 89 -5.04 0.95 -17.05
CA VAL A 89 -3.64 0.77 -16.71
C VAL A 89 -2.70 1.58 -17.62
N ASN A 90 -3.00 1.67 -18.91
CA ASN A 90 -2.17 2.41 -19.86
C ASN A 90 -2.21 3.91 -19.57
N GLU A 91 -3.40 4.47 -19.39
CA GLU A 91 -3.60 5.88 -19.09
C GLU A 91 -2.94 6.28 -17.76
N LYS A 92 -2.98 5.41 -16.76
CA LYS A 92 -2.34 5.65 -15.46
C LYS A 92 -0.81 5.65 -15.57
N ILE A 93 -0.23 4.71 -16.32
CA ILE A 93 1.22 4.66 -16.56
C ILE A 93 1.66 5.89 -17.36
N GLU A 94 0.98 6.18 -18.46
CA GLU A 94 1.32 7.30 -19.34
C GLU A 94 1.17 8.65 -18.64
N GLY A 95 0.12 8.82 -17.84
CA GLY A 95 -0.08 10.03 -17.04
C GLY A 95 1.04 10.27 -16.02
N PHE A 96 1.46 9.24 -15.31
CA PHE A 96 2.59 9.36 -14.39
C PHE A 96 3.92 9.59 -15.13
N PHE A 97 4.12 8.91 -16.24
CA PHE A 97 5.29 9.13 -17.10
C PHE A 97 5.41 10.57 -17.58
N GLU A 98 4.31 11.20 -18.01
CA GLU A 98 4.30 12.60 -18.42
C GLU A 98 4.79 13.53 -17.30
N VAL A 99 4.32 13.32 -16.08
CA VAL A 99 4.77 14.11 -14.93
C VAL A 99 6.27 13.90 -14.67
N CYS A 100 6.73 12.65 -14.73
CA CYS A 100 8.15 12.33 -14.56
C CYS A 100 9.02 12.96 -15.66
N LYS A 101 8.55 12.88 -16.91
CA LYS A 101 9.25 13.48 -18.06
C LYS A 101 9.36 14.99 -17.94
N TYR A 102 8.27 15.64 -17.53
CA TYR A 102 8.27 17.08 -17.29
C TYR A 102 9.27 17.51 -16.23
N ASN A 103 9.39 16.74 -15.14
CA ASN A 103 10.31 17.01 -14.03
C ASN A 103 11.75 16.50 -14.28
N GLY A 104 11.95 15.76 -15.35
CA GLY A 104 13.24 15.14 -15.70
C GLY A 104 13.34 13.69 -15.20
N LEU A 105 13.53 12.77 -16.16
CA LEU A 105 13.74 11.35 -15.85
C LEU A 105 15.12 11.13 -15.24
N THR A 106 15.19 10.37 -14.14
CA THR A 106 16.43 10.06 -13.42
C THR A 106 16.82 8.58 -13.49
N GLY A 107 16.02 7.75 -14.13
CA GLY A 107 16.18 6.29 -14.14
C GLY A 107 15.60 5.58 -12.90
N LYS A 108 15.10 6.33 -11.91
CA LYS A 108 14.52 5.78 -10.67
C LYS A 108 13.00 5.74 -10.68
N GLN A 109 12.36 6.47 -11.59
CA GLN A 109 10.91 6.54 -11.67
C GLN A 109 10.33 5.28 -12.30
N GLY A 110 9.14 4.94 -11.84
CA GLY A 110 8.40 3.80 -12.36
C GLY A 110 7.01 3.68 -11.80
N VAL A 111 6.30 2.69 -12.30
CA VAL A 111 4.93 2.36 -11.85
C VAL A 111 4.87 0.90 -11.44
N ILE A 112 4.26 0.64 -10.30
CA ILE A 112 3.93 -0.70 -9.82
C ILE A 112 2.50 -1.01 -10.23
N ILE A 113 2.29 -2.10 -10.96
CA ILE A 113 0.99 -2.51 -11.51
C ILE A 113 0.66 -3.95 -11.15
N PRO A 114 -0.62 -4.36 -11.19
CA PRO A 114 -0.98 -5.77 -11.10
C PRO A 114 -0.38 -6.56 -12.26
N ARG A 115 0.21 -7.74 -11.97
CA ARG A 115 0.72 -8.63 -13.03
C ARG A 115 -0.37 -9.05 -14.00
N THR A 116 -1.59 -9.21 -13.53
CA THR A 116 -2.75 -9.53 -14.36
C THR A 116 -3.09 -8.47 -15.39
N ASN A 117 -2.61 -7.23 -15.24
CA ASN A 117 -2.75 -6.16 -16.22
C ASN A 117 -1.65 -6.15 -17.30
N VAL A 118 -0.61 -6.96 -17.20
CA VAL A 118 0.47 -6.96 -18.20
C VAL A 118 -0.06 -7.27 -19.59
N VAL A 119 -1.04 -8.16 -19.71
CA VAL A 119 -1.68 -8.52 -21.01
C VAL A 119 -2.43 -7.34 -21.64
N ASN A 120 -2.75 -6.30 -20.87
CA ASN A 120 -3.48 -5.13 -21.33
C ASN A 120 -2.55 -3.98 -21.77
N LEU A 121 -1.23 -4.14 -21.62
CA LEU A 121 -0.30 -3.04 -21.91
C LEU A 121 -0.26 -2.74 -23.41
N MET A 122 -0.56 -1.49 -23.74
CA MET A 122 -0.45 -0.87 -25.06
C MET A 122 0.05 0.55 -24.88
N LEU A 123 1.32 0.68 -24.49
CA LEU A 123 1.92 1.95 -24.12
C LEU A 123 2.41 2.71 -25.36
N ARG A 124 2.43 4.04 -25.26
CA ARG A 124 2.99 4.93 -26.26
C ARG A 124 4.47 4.63 -26.50
N GLU A 125 4.92 4.95 -27.71
CA GLU A 125 6.29 4.69 -28.14
C GLU A 125 7.34 5.38 -27.25
N ASP A 126 7.09 6.61 -26.82
CA ASP A 126 8.01 7.35 -25.94
C ASP A 126 8.17 6.71 -24.55
N VAL A 127 7.11 6.09 -24.02
CA VAL A 127 7.18 5.32 -22.77
C VAL A 127 8.00 4.04 -22.97
N LEU A 128 7.76 3.32 -24.06
CA LEU A 128 8.51 2.10 -24.39
C LEU A 128 10.00 2.41 -24.56
N GLU A 129 10.34 3.46 -25.29
CA GLU A 129 11.73 3.89 -25.47
C GLU A 129 12.40 4.23 -24.13
N ALA A 130 11.71 4.94 -23.24
CA ALA A 130 12.24 5.27 -21.91
C ALA A 130 12.47 4.01 -21.07
N VAL A 131 11.59 3.02 -21.17
CA VAL A 131 11.77 1.72 -20.48
C VAL A 131 12.96 0.96 -21.04
N GLU A 132 13.08 0.86 -22.35
CA GLU A 132 14.20 0.19 -23.02
C GLU A 132 15.55 0.82 -22.65
N ASN A 133 15.57 2.15 -22.54
CA ASN A 133 16.77 2.90 -22.18
C ASN A 133 17.05 2.94 -20.65
N GLY A 134 16.25 2.25 -19.84
CA GLY A 134 16.42 2.21 -18.39
C GLY A 134 16.12 3.53 -17.67
N GLN A 135 15.38 4.44 -18.30
CA GLN A 135 15.00 5.74 -17.73
C GLN A 135 13.69 5.69 -16.94
N PHE A 136 12.88 4.69 -17.17
CA PHE A 136 11.59 4.47 -16.53
C PHE A 136 11.36 2.96 -16.37
N SER A 137 10.61 2.56 -15.34
CA SER A 137 10.40 1.14 -15.05
C SER A 137 8.92 0.83 -14.80
N ILE A 138 8.51 -0.37 -15.19
CA ILE A 138 7.19 -0.92 -14.89
C ILE A 138 7.40 -2.20 -14.12
N TYR A 139 6.86 -2.26 -12.90
CA TYR A 139 6.97 -3.41 -12.01
C TYR A 139 5.62 -4.12 -11.92
N ALA A 140 5.59 -5.40 -12.28
CA ALA A 140 4.39 -6.22 -12.18
C ALA A 140 4.45 -7.08 -10.92
N ILE A 141 3.44 -6.98 -10.08
CA ILE A 141 3.37 -7.65 -8.79
C ILE A 141 2.11 -8.51 -8.65
N ASP A 142 2.19 -9.56 -7.83
CA ASP A 142 1.10 -10.49 -7.54
C ASP A 142 0.52 -10.29 -6.14
N ASP A 143 1.34 -9.84 -5.20
CA ASP A 143 1.01 -9.73 -3.78
C ASP A 143 1.47 -8.38 -3.21
N VAL A 144 0.82 -7.94 -2.13
CA VAL A 144 1.19 -6.68 -1.44
C VAL A 144 2.61 -6.71 -0.88
N ASP A 145 3.13 -7.88 -0.55
CA ASP A 145 4.50 -8.01 -0.05
C ASP A 145 5.52 -7.67 -1.13
N ASP A 146 5.27 -8.03 -2.38
CA ASP A 146 6.12 -7.64 -3.52
C ASP A 146 6.22 -6.11 -3.64
N GLY A 147 5.08 -5.43 -3.49
CA GLY A 147 5.02 -3.97 -3.60
C GLY A 147 5.73 -3.25 -2.45
N ILE A 148 5.57 -3.71 -1.22
CA ILE A 148 6.24 -3.08 -0.07
C ILE A 148 7.76 -3.27 -0.14
N GLU A 149 8.25 -4.38 -0.65
CA GLU A 149 9.67 -4.60 -0.89
C GLU A 149 10.25 -3.62 -1.91
N LEU A 150 9.54 -3.39 -3.02
CA LEU A 150 9.93 -2.39 -4.02
C LEU A 150 9.95 -0.97 -3.43
N LEU A 151 8.95 -0.63 -2.64
CA LEU A 151 8.78 0.72 -2.08
C LEU A 151 9.75 1.03 -0.95
N THR A 152 10.17 0.05 -0.16
CA THR A 152 11.05 0.24 1.00
C THR A 152 12.48 -0.23 0.76
N GLY A 153 12.69 -1.20 -0.13
CA GLY A 153 13.96 -1.90 -0.27
C GLY A 153 14.25 -2.89 0.87
N ILE A 154 13.25 -3.19 1.71
CA ILE A 154 13.35 -4.10 2.85
C ILE A 154 12.46 -5.31 2.58
N PRO A 155 12.92 -6.54 2.89
CA PRO A 155 12.08 -7.73 2.75
C PRO A 155 10.76 -7.59 3.54
N ALA A 156 9.65 -8.03 2.95
CA ALA A 156 8.35 -7.98 3.61
C ALA A 156 8.30 -8.90 4.84
N GLY A 157 8.80 -10.11 4.71
CA GLY A 157 8.75 -11.15 5.74
C GLY A 157 7.47 -11.98 5.68
N LYS A 158 7.61 -13.28 5.88
CA LYS A 158 6.49 -14.22 5.97
C LYS A 158 6.32 -14.70 7.40
N ALA A 159 5.07 -14.76 7.87
CA ALA A 159 4.75 -15.25 9.19
C ALA A 159 5.05 -16.76 9.32
N ASP A 160 5.58 -17.16 10.47
CA ASP A 160 5.67 -18.56 10.86
C ASP A 160 4.28 -19.11 11.27
N LYS A 161 4.23 -20.40 11.64
CA LYS A 161 2.99 -21.06 12.09
C LYS A 161 2.35 -20.40 13.33
N ARG A 162 3.12 -19.62 14.08
CA ARG A 162 2.67 -18.89 15.28
C ARG A 162 2.31 -17.43 14.97
N GLY A 163 2.32 -17.02 13.70
CA GLY A 163 2.03 -15.67 13.27
C GLY A 163 3.15 -14.67 13.54
N ARG A 164 4.41 -15.13 13.72
CA ARG A 164 5.57 -14.26 13.96
C ARG A 164 6.34 -14.02 12.67
N PHE A 165 6.71 -12.79 12.44
CA PHE A 165 7.54 -12.40 11.30
C PHE A 165 9.03 -12.38 11.65
N PRO A 166 9.92 -12.64 10.68
CA PRO A 166 11.37 -12.56 10.89
C PRO A 166 11.81 -11.13 11.24
N LYS A 167 12.75 -11.00 12.16
CA LYS A 167 13.37 -9.71 12.48
C LYS A 167 14.00 -9.07 11.23
N GLY A 168 13.97 -7.74 11.16
CA GLY A 168 14.51 -6.99 10.03
C GLY A 168 13.60 -6.92 8.81
N THR A 169 12.38 -7.41 8.89
CA THR A 169 11.38 -7.33 7.83
C THR A 169 10.35 -6.24 8.10
N VAL A 170 9.69 -5.75 7.05
CA VAL A 170 8.64 -4.72 7.18
C VAL A 170 7.50 -5.22 8.06
N ASN A 171 7.00 -6.43 7.80
CA ASN A 171 5.89 -7.00 8.57
C ASN A 171 6.25 -7.23 10.04
N TYR A 172 7.51 -7.55 10.35
CA TYR A 172 7.99 -7.59 11.74
C TYR A 172 7.87 -6.21 12.40
N MET A 173 8.34 -5.15 11.74
CA MET A 173 8.30 -3.79 12.28
C MET A 173 6.86 -3.31 12.48
N VAL A 174 5.97 -3.60 11.53
CA VAL A 174 4.54 -3.30 11.66
C VAL A 174 3.92 -4.03 12.86
N GLN A 175 4.16 -5.33 12.98
CA GLN A 175 3.64 -6.15 14.08
C GLN A 175 4.13 -5.64 15.43
N GLN A 176 5.41 -5.28 15.56
CA GLN A 176 5.98 -4.72 16.80
C GLN A 176 5.28 -3.40 17.19
N SER A 177 5.07 -2.49 16.23
CA SER A 177 4.39 -1.23 16.49
C SER A 177 2.94 -1.45 16.94
N LEU A 178 2.22 -2.36 16.30
CA LEU A 178 0.83 -2.68 16.67
C LEU A 178 0.72 -3.34 18.03
N GLU A 179 1.65 -4.23 18.39
CA GLU A 179 1.72 -4.84 19.72
C GLU A 179 2.04 -3.79 20.80
N GLU A 180 2.89 -2.81 20.50
CA GLU A 180 3.18 -1.69 21.38
C GLU A 180 1.94 -0.81 21.61
N TYR A 181 1.21 -0.43 20.56
CA TYR A 181 -0.05 0.31 20.68
C TYR A 181 -1.07 -0.42 21.56
N TYR A 182 -1.17 -1.73 21.44
CA TYR A 182 -2.06 -2.53 22.28
C TYR A 182 -1.62 -2.53 23.75
N ARG A 183 -0.33 -2.68 24.03
CA ARG A 183 0.20 -2.60 25.41
C ARG A 183 -0.06 -1.24 26.05
N ASP A 184 0.14 -0.16 25.32
CA ASP A 184 -0.11 1.20 25.79
C ASP A 184 -1.61 1.42 26.07
N TYR A 185 -2.47 0.93 25.18
CA TYR A 185 -3.92 0.98 25.39
C TYR A 185 -4.34 0.23 26.66
N VAL A 186 -3.84 -0.99 26.88
CA VAL A 186 -4.15 -1.79 28.09
C VAL A 186 -3.66 -1.09 29.36
N LYS A 187 -2.48 -0.49 29.34
CA LYS A 187 -1.93 0.28 30.45
C LYS A 187 -2.82 1.48 30.78
N PHE A 188 -3.18 2.26 29.77
CA PHE A 188 -4.07 3.42 29.93
C PHE A 188 -5.45 3.02 30.48
N ALA A 189 -6.06 1.95 29.98
CA ALA A 189 -7.34 1.44 30.46
C ALA A 189 -7.29 1.01 31.94
N LYS A 190 -6.18 0.42 32.40
CA LYS A 190 -6.00 0.05 33.82
C LYS A 190 -5.84 1.27 34.71
N GLU A 191 -5.10 2.30 34.26
CA GLU A 191 -4.91 3.54 35.00
C GLU A 191 -6.23 4.32 35.16
N THR A 192 -7.07 4.32 34.14
CA THR A 192 -8.37 5.02 34.16
C THR A 192 -9.46 4.27 34.95
N HIS A 193 -9.40 2.93 35.04
CA HIS A 193 -10.38 2.13 35.82
C HIS A 193 -9.90 1.78 37.22
N GLY A 194 -8.64 2.00 37.57
CA GLY A 194 -8.08 1.80 38.90
C GLY A 194 -8.14 3.02 39.80
N ALA A 195 -8.74 4.12 39.32
CA ALA A 195 -8.90 5.38 40.06
C ALA A 195 -10.33 5.58 40.63
N VAL A 196 -11.08 4.49 40.82
CA VAL A 196 -12.40 4.46 41.49
C VAL A 196 -12.30 3.66 42.77
#